data_0700f4b84d27bbc6b791d41a04826402
#
_entry.id   0700f4b84d27bbc6b791d41a04826402
#
_cell.length_a   1.000
_cell.length_b   1.000
_cell.length_c   1.000
_cell.angle_alpha   90.00
_cell.angle_beta   90.00
_cell.angle_gamma   90.00
#
_symmetry.space_group_name_H-M   'P 1'
#
loop_
_entity.id
_entity.type
_entity.pdbx_description
1 polymer ?
#
loop_
_entity_poly.entity_id
_entity_poly.type
_entity_poly.pdbx_seq_one_letter_code
_entity_poly.pdbx_strand_id
1 'polypeptide(L)'
;HGLYFTDSKDIAKFYKDAMLKSQNVEFNGKPIKFLSDSQDIDDKTVLLGKIRDRILGGKYNSKEAIDNVKYEYEQTIENNFNLSSPLNAIDKENYNLLKKDLDYINSLDAKDFKYQPGKTYEVNIKTVTDDLINHDIPINEQSKNMQDKVQDIIKIMPFSENKFFKLDNNLSGSLFRGELTSQVEAAINKIADTNVMVLKAKMSKTAFNKMLDREPFIKIVNSKIKDEKNVTGYIGNPLGSSPKIASEIMNDFGIKGIKYKAGQLTSGQKDSGATNFVIFDDKIIDVMAKYGIVGAIGVSAMQG
;
A
#
# COMPACT_ATOMS: atom_id res chain seq x y z
N HIS A 1 0.17 -4.24 -6.44
CA HIS A 1 1.33 -3.36 -6.37
C HIS A 1 1.47 -2.56 -7.66
N GLY A 2 1.92 -1.30 -7.57
CA GLY A 2 2.06 -0.38 -8.69
C GLY A 2 1.59 1.03 -8.35
N LEU A 3 1.77 1.96 -9.28
CA LEU A 3 1.29 3.33 -9.15
C LEU A 3 -0.12 3.44 -9.72
N TYR A 4 -1.02 4.08 -8.98
CA TYR A 4 -2.44 4.17 -9.29
C TYR A 4 -2.77 5.49 -9.98
N PHE A 5 -3.50 5.42 -11.08
CA PHE A 5 -3.94 6.55 -11.88
C PHE A 5 -5.40 6.37 -12.29
N THR A 6 -6.02 7.46 -12.74
CA THR A 6 -7.37 7.46 -13.30
C THR A 6 -7.47 8.57 -14.36
N ASP A 7 -8.30 8.36 -15.34
CA ASP A 7 -8.65 9.37 -16.37
C ASP A 7 -9.73 10.36 -15.87
N SER A 8 -10.23 10.19 -14.66
CA SER A 8 -11.24 11.05 -14.04
C SER A 8 -10.67 11.93 -12.93
N LYS A 9 -10.82 13.27 -13.07
CA LYS A 9 -10.41 14.23 -12.03
C LYS A 9 -11.18 14.04 -10.71
N ASP A 10 -12.44 13.66 -10.78
CA ASP A 10 -13.27 13.46 -9.58
C ASP A 10 -12.84 12.21 -8.81
N ILE A 11 -12.49 11.14 -9.53
CA ILE A 11 -11.95 9.92 -8.93
C ILE A 11 -10.57 10.18 -8.36
N ALA A 12 -9.70 10.92 -9.07
CA ALA A 12 -8.39 11.32 -8.54
C ALA A 12 -8.53 12.13 -7.25
N LYS A 13 -9.50 13.04 -7.20
CA LYS A 13 -9.82 13.80 -6.00
C LYS A 13 -10.33 12.91 -4.87
N PHE A 14 -11.25 11.98 -5.17
CA PHE A 14 -11.75 11.02 -4.18
C PHE A 14 -10.62 10.17 -3.58
N TYR A 15 -9.75 9.58 -4.41
CA TYR A 15 -8.59 8.82 -3.93
C TYR A 15 -7.62 9.69 -3.13
N LYS A 16 -7.37 10.91 -3.60
CA LYS A 16 -6.57 11.87 -2.84
C LYS A 16 -7.16 12.06 -1.46
N ASP A 17 -8.45 12.38 -1.37
CA ASP A 17 -9.12 12.67 -0.10
C ASP A 17 -9.20 11.42 0.80
N ALA A 18 -9.39 10.23 0.22
CA ALA A 18 -9.41 8.95 0.94
C ALA A 18 -8.02 8.52 1.44
N MET A 19 -6.98 8.67 0.62
CA MET A 19 -5.59 8.32 0.99
C MET A 19 -4.98 9.37 1.91
N LEU A 20 -5.38 10.63 1.80
CA LEU A 20 -4.91 11.74 2.63
C LEU A 20 -5.34 11.62 4.09
N LYS A 21 -6.43 10.91 4.35
CA LYS A 21 -6.82 10.61 5.75
C LYS A 21 -5.73 9.88 6.53
N SER A 22 -4.68 9.42 5.88
CA SER A 22 -3.76 8.50 6.53
C SER A 22 -2.31 8.98 6.74
N GLN A 23 -1.78 10.00 6.09
CA GLN A 23 -0.32 10.22 6.12
C GLN A 23 0.21 11.66 6.25
N ASN A 24 -0.64 12.69 6.30
CA ASN A 24 -0.15 14.07 6.06
C ASN A 24 -0.30 15.04 7.22
N VAL A 25 -0.30 14.58 8.45
CA VAL A 25 -0.10 15.46 9.62
C VAL A 25 1.32 15.26 10.12
N GLU A 26 2.10 16.33 10.10
CA GLU A 26 3.44 16.38 10.67
C GLU A 26 3.37 17.04 12.05
N PHE A 27 4.20 16.58 12.96
CA PHE A 27 4.51 17.23 14.23
C PHE A 27 6.00 17.53 14.27
N ASN A 28 6.37 18.79 14.44
CA ASN A 28 7.78 19.25 14.39
C ASN A 28 8.51 18.80 13.13
N GLY A 29 7.83 18.86 11.97
CA GLY A 29 8.41 18.51 10.67
C GLY A 29 8.58 17.00 10.43
N LYS A 30 8.05 16.14 11.30
CA LYS A 30 8.08 14.69 11.15
C LYS A 30 6.66 14.14 11.00
N PRO A 31 6.39 13.24 10.03
CA PRO A 31 5.08 12.59 9.91
C PRO A 31 4.70 11.84 11.18
N ILE A 32 3.46 12.03 11.64
CA ILE A 32 2.90 11.25 12.75
C ILE A 32 2.48 9.89 12.20
N LYS A 33 3.20 8.84 12.59
CA LYS A 33 2.94 7.46 12.14
C LYS A 33 1.61 6.92 12.66
N PHE A 34 1.04 5.93 11.95
CA PHE A 34 -0.06 5.12 12.48
C PHE A 34 0.42 4.22 13.61
N LEU A 35 -0.48 3.94 14.56
CA LEU A 35 -0.20 2.99 15.64
C LEU A 35 0.09 1.58 15.10
N SER A 36 -0.51 1.21 13.95
CA SER A 36 -0.27 -0.06 13.26
C SER A 36 1.14 -0.19 12.66
N ASP A 37 1.84 0.92 12.43
CA ASP A 37 3.11 0.96 11.69
C ASP A 37 4.33 1.07 12.62
N SER A 38 4.12 1.11 13.93
CA SER A 38 5.19 1.26 14.92
C SER A 38 5.36 0.02 15.77
N GLN A 39 6.59 -0.50 15.84
CA GLN A 39 6.94 -1.63 16.72
C GLN A 39 7.10 -1.18 18.20
N ASP A 40 7.42 0.10 18.43
CA ASP A 40 7.54 0.69 19.77
C ASP A 40 6.52 1.85 19.88
N ILE A 41 5.42 1.60 20.55
CA ILE A 41 4.36 2.58 20.79
C ILE A 41 4.56 3.15 22.20
N ASP A 42 5.06 4.38 22.29
CA ASP A 42 5.06 5.14 23.53
C ASP A 42 3.75 5.95 23.70
N ASP A 43 3.48 6.36 24.92
CA ASP A 43 2.27 7.14 25.27
C ASP A 43 2.13 8.40 24.40
N LYS A 44 3.24 9.07 24.10
CA LYS A 44 3.27 10.29 23.27
C LYS A 44 2.86 10.00 21.83
N THR A 45 3.29 8.87 21.27
CA THR A 45 2.90 8.44 19.91
C THR A 45 1.39 8.19 19.84
N VAL A 46 0.80 7.61 20.90
CA VAL A 46 -0.66 7.41 21.00
C VAL A 46 -1.39 8.75 21.01
N LEU A 47 -0.93 9.69 21.82
CA LEU A 47 -1.54 11.02 21.94
C LEU A 47 -1.47 11.83 20.65
N LEU A 48 -0.30 11.86 20.01
CA LEU A 48 -0.13 12.50 18.70
C LEU A 48 -0.99 11.82 17.62
N GLY A 49 -1.16 10.51 17.67
CA GLY A 49 -2.07 9.76 16.81
C GLY A 49 -3.53 10.19 16.96
N LYS A 50 -4.02 10.37 18.21
CA LYS A 50 -5.38 10.86 18.48
C LYS A 50 -5.59 12.28 17.91
N ILE A 51 -4.63 13.19 18.09
CA ILE A 51 -4.71 14.56 17.57
C ILE A 51 -4.71 14.53 16.03
N ARG A 52 -3.80 13.76 15.41
CA ARG A 52 -3.75 13.55 13.97
C ARG A 52 -5.11 13.11 13.42
N ASP A 53 -5.74 12.11 14.02
CA ASP A 53 -7.00 11.54 13.52
C ASP A 53 -8.14 12.55 13.57
N ARG A 54 -8.14 13.48 14.52
CA ARG A 54 -9.09 14.58 14.58
C ARG A 54 -8.87 15.62 13.49
N ILE A 55 -7.61 15.99 13.23
CA ILE A 55 -7.24 16.89 12.13
C ILE A 55 -7.66 16.27 10.79
N LEU A 56 -7.35 14.98 10.58
CA LEU A 56 -7.67 14.24 9.35
C LEU A 56 -9.19 14.03 9.17
N GLY A 57 -9.95 13.97 10.26
CA GLY A 57 -11.42 13.91 10.21
C GLY A 57 -12.07 15.16 9.61
N GLY A 58 -11.30 16.24 9.41
CA GLY A 58 -11.74 17.46 8.75
C GLY A 58 -12.70 18.33 9.57
N LYS A 59 -13.00 17.95 10.83
CA LYS A 59 -13.86 18.71 11.73
C LYS A 59 -13.09 19.74 12.55
N TYR A 60 -11.80 19.52 12.77
CA TYR A 60 -10.98 20.29 13.69
C TYR A 60 -9.72 20.81 13.00
N ASN A 61 -9.38 22.06 13.22
CA ASN A 61 -8.03 22.55 12.97
C ASN A 61 -7.09 22.03 14.09
N SER A 62 -5.78 22.27 13.96
CA SER A 62 -4.79 21.71 14.90
C SER A 62 -5.05 22.12 16.35
N LYS A 63 -5.47 23.37 16.58
CA LYS A 63 -5.79 23.86 17.93
C LYS A 63 -7.02 23.15 18.50
N GLU A 64 -8.10 23.13 17.74
CA GLU A 64 -9.34 22.45 18.13
C GLU A 64 -9.15 20.96 18.37
N ALA A 65 -8.27 20.30 17.59
CA ALA A 65 -7.93 18.88 17.76
C ALA A 65 -7.21 18.65 19.10
N ILE A 66 -6.25 19.51 19.46
CA ILE A 66 -5.56 19.47 20.76
C ILE A 66 -6.57 19.70 21.88
N ASP A 67 -7.37 20.77 21.79
CA ASP A 67 -8.37 21.11 22.80
C ASP A 67 -9.40 19.98 23.01
N ASN A 68 -9.79 19.30 21.93
CA ASN A 68 -10.71 18.17 22.01
C ASN A 68 -10.09 16.94 22.69
N VAL A 69 -8.83 16.59 22.37
CA VAL A 69 -8.13 15.49 23.06
C VAL A 69 -7.91 15.84 24.52
N LYS A 70 -7.52 17.09 24.84
CA LYS A 70 -7.40 17.59 26.21
C LYS A 70 -8.70 17.41 27.00
N TYR A 71 -9.81 17.88 26.44
CA TYR A 71 -11.14 17.75 27.07
C TYR A 71 -11.49 16.28 27.38
N GLU A 72 -11.20 15.33 26.47
CA GLU A 72 -11.42 13.91 26.73
C GLU A 72 -10.62 13.39 27.93
N TYR A 73 -9.36 13.82 28.07
CA TYR A 73 -8.53 13.42 29.19
C TYR A 73 -9.00 14.05 30.50
N GLU A 74 -9.39 15.33 30.50
CA GLU A 74 -9.99 16.03 31.64
C GLU A 74 -11.27 15.32 32.11
N GLN A 75 -12.18 14.99 31.17
CA GLN A 75 -13.41 14.25 31.48
C GLN A 75 -13.11 12.83 31.99
N THR A 76 -12.10 12.16 31.45
CA THR A 76 -11.70 10.83 31.91
C THR A 76 -11.21 10.88 33.35
N ILE A 77 -10.42 11.89 33.72
CA ILE A 77 -9.95 12.10 35.10
C ILE A 77 -11.11 12.40 36.01
N GLU A 78 -11.99 13.34 35.64
CA GLU A 78 -13.15 13.76 36.46
C GLU A 78 -14.12 12.61 36.71
N ASN A 79 -14.41 11.81 35.70
CA ASN A 79 -15.40 10.72 35.79
C ASN A 79 -14.88 9.47 36.49
N ASN A 80 -13.57 9.17 36.41
CA ASN A 80 -13.04 7.93 36.94
C ASN A 80 -12.41 8.06 38.33
N PHE A 81 -12.08 9.28 38.78
CA PHE A 81 -11.40 9.47 40.06
C PHE A 81 -12.15 10.42 40.96
N ASN A 82 -12.64 9.93 42.11
CA ASN A 82 -13.19 10.74 43.15
C ASN A 82 -12.06 11.37 44.00
N LEU A 83 -11.62 12.57 43.61
CA LEU A 83 -10.52 13.26 44.28
C LEU A 83 -10.90 13.79 45.68
N SER A 84 -12.18 13.66 46.11
CA SER A 84 -12.63 14.00 47.45
C SER A 84 -12.26 12.92 48.51
N SER A 85 -11.80 11.78 48.04
CA SER A 85 -11.37 10.64 48.90
C SER A 85 -9.95 10.19 48.51
N PRO A 86 -9.17 9.61 49.44
CA PRO A 86 -7.88 9.06 49.15
C PRO A 86 -8.00 7.93 48.09
N LEU A 87 -7.20 8.02 47.00
CA LEU A 87 -7.15 7.01 45.99
C LEU A 87 -6.38 5.77 46.52
N ASN A 88 -6.84 4.58 46.15
CA ASN A 88 -6.06 3.38 46.36
C ASN A 88 -4.77 3.38 45.47
N ALA A 89 -3.86 2.43 45.67
CA ALA A 89 -2.56 2.42 44.99
C ALA A 89 -2.71 2.34 43.46
N ILE A 90 -3.63 1.51 42.96
CA ILE A 90 -3.88 1.32 41.52
C ILE A 90 -4.50 2.57 40.90
N ASP A 91 -5.52 3.15 41.56
CA ASP A 91 -6.17 4.37 41.07
C ASP A 91 -5.20 5.56 41.08
N LYS A 92 -4.30 5.63 42.08
CA LYS A 92 -3.27 6.65 42.14
C LYS A 92 -2.27 6.54 40.98
N GLU A 93 -1.86 5.31 40.63
CA GLU A 93 -0.98 5.06 39.51
C GLU A 93 -1.65 5.48 38.18
N ASN A 94 -2.88 5.02 37.94
CA ASN A 94 -3.67 5.37 36.73
C ASN A 94 -3.92 6.86 36.64
N TYR A 95 -4.26 7.52 37.75
CA TYR A 95 -4.41 8.97 37.80
C TYR A 95 -3.12 9.70 37.42
N ASN A 96 -1.98 9.26 37.93
CA ASN A 96 -0.69 9.87 37.63
C ASN A 96 -0.31 9.71 36.13
N LEU A 97 -0.63 8.56 35.52
CA LEU A 97 -0.42 8.33 34.08
C LEU A 97 -1.26 9.30 33.25
N LEU A 98 -2.58 9.40 33.51
CA LEU A 98 -3.47 10.31 32.81
C LEU A 98 -3.07 11.77 33.00
N LYS A 99 -2.60 12.12 34.20
CA LYS A 99 -2.10 13.47 34.51
C LYS A 99 -0.85 13.81 33.70
N LYS A 100 0.09 12.87 33.59
CA LYS A 100 1.31 13.00 32.78
C LYS A 100 0.95 13.20 31.30
N ASP A 101 -0.03 12.46 30.79
CA ASP A 101 -0.52 12.61 29.42
C ASP A 101 -1.16 13.98 29.20
N LEU A 102 -2.00 14.43 30.14
CA LEU A 102 -2.63 15.75 30.10
C LEU A 102 -1.59 16.88 30.16
N ASP A 103 -0.56 16.74 30.98
CA ASP A 103 0.55 17.70 31.04
C ASP A 103 1.31 17.77 29.72
N TYR A 104 1.52 16.61 29.06
CA TYR A 104 2.10 16.58 27.72
C TYR A 104 1.19 17.25 26.69
N ILE A 105 -0.12 16.97 26.69
CA ILE A 105 -1.08 17.63 25.78
C ILE A 105 -1.06 19.15 25.99
N ASN A 106 -1.01 19.62 27.24
CA ASN A 106 -0.93 21.04 27.58
C ASN A 106 0.38 21.71 27.10
N SER A 107 1.44 20.95 26.88
CA SER A 107 2.71 21.44 26.34
C SER A 107 2.76 21.57 24.82
N LEU A 108 1.74 21.06 24.10
CA LEU A 108 1.70 21.05 22.63
C LEU A 108 1.28 22.42 22.10
N ASP A 109 1.94 22.88 21.05
CA ASP A 109 1.57 24.08 20.31
C ASP A 109 0.95 23.70 18.96
N ALA A 110 -0.19 24.29 18.64
CA ALA A 110 -0.90 24.02 17.39
C ALA A 110 -0.06 24.34 16.14
N LYS A 111 0.91 25.26 16.23
CA LYS A 111 1.83 25.62 15.13
C LYS A 111 2.80 24.51 14.78
N ASP A 112 3.07 23.57 15.70
CA ASP A 112 3.95 22.43 15.50
C ASP A 112 3.29 21.33 14.66
N PHE A 113 1.97 21.40 14.50
CA PHE A 113 1.18 20.52 13.64
C PHE A 113 0.99 21.16 12.28
N LYS A 114 1.46 20.48 11.24
CA LYS A 114 1.26 20.90 9.85
C LYS A 114 0.47 19.83 9.10
N TYR A 115 -0.67 20.23 8.59
CA TYR A 115 -1.41 19.41 7.62
C TYR A 115 -0.93 19.77 6.22
N GLN A 116 -0.34 18.81 5.54
CA GLN A 116 0.04 18.96 4.13
C GLN A 116 -1.03 18.28 3.26
N PRO A 117 -1.88 19.06 2.59
CA PRO A 117 -2.82 18.48 1.64
C PRO A 117 -2.04 17.79 0.52
N GLY A 118 -2.46 16.60 0.15
CA GLY A 118 -1.86 15.87 -0.96
C GLY A 118 -1.96 16.63 -2.27
N LYS A 119 -1.09 16.25 -3.18
CA LYS A 119 -1.00 16.87 -4.51
C LYS A 119 -1.60 15.92 -5.53
N THR A 120 -2.34 16.47 -6.48
CA THR A 120 -2.77 15.74 -7.67
C THR A 120 -1.77 16.02 -8.77
N TYR A 121 -1.43 15.00 -9.54
CA TYR A 121 -0.54 15.10 -10.68
C TYR A 121 -1.29 14.74 -11.95
N GLU A 122 -1.07 15.50 -13.00
CA GLU A 122 -1.39 15.10 -14.37
C GLU A 122 -0.16 14.38 -14.93
N VAL A 123 -0.37 13.18 -15.46
CA VAL A 123 0.70 12.34 -15.98
C VAL A 123 0.38 11.86 -17.38
N ASN A 124 1.42 11.66 -18.16
CA ASN A 124 1.35 10.92 -19.42
C ASN A 124 1.96 9.54 -19.20
N ILE A 125 1.21 8.49 -19.53
CA ILE A 125 1.67 7.10 -19.41
C ILE A 125 2.18 6.67 -20.80
N LYS A 126 3.50 6.50 -20.90
CA LYS A 126 4.21 6.12 -22.14
C LYS A 126 4.08 4.61 -22.40
N THR A 127 2.88 4.15 -22.60
CA THR A 127 2.66 2.75 -23.01
C THR A 127 1.42 2.67 -23.89
N VAL A 128 1.39 1.67 -24.75
CA VAL A 128 0.19 1.39 -25.53
C VAL A 128 -0.84 0.66 -24.66
N THR A 129 -2.11 0.95 -24.91
CA THR A 129 -3.21 0.35 -24.14
C THR A 129 -3.19 -1.18 -24.16
N ASP A 130 -2.61 -1.77 -25.20
CA ASP A 130 -2.47 -3.22 -25.40
C ASP A 130 -1.39 -3.86 -24.52
N ASP A 131 -0.54 -3.07 -23.88
CA ASP A 131 0.39 -3.55 -22.85
C ASP A 131 -0.21 -3.54 -21.44
N LEU A 132 -1.44 -3.06 -21.29
CA LEU A 132 -2.17 -3.06 -20.02
C LEU A 132 -3.23 -4.16 -20.03
N ILE A 133 -3.08 -5.13 -19.11
CA ILE A 133 -4.07 -6.20 -18.96
C ILE A 133 -5.40 -5.62 -18.46
N ASN A 134 -6.49 -5.94 -19.12
CA ASN A 134 -7.82 -5.57 -18.64
C ASN A 134 -8.26 -6.57 -17.55
N HIS A 135 -8.46 -6.03 -16.35
CA HIS A 135 -8.83 -6.79 -15.17
C HIS A 135 -10.23 -7.44 -15.28
N ASP A 136 -11.13 -6.79 -16.00
CA ASP A 136 -12.57 -7.05 -15.94
C ASP A 136 -13.06 -8.02 -17.00
N ILE A 137 -12.29 -8.24 -18.07
CA ILE A 137 -12.68 -9.11 -19.18
C ILE A 137 -11.80 -10.36 -19.28
N PRO A 138 -12.33 -11.45 -19.87
CA PRO A 138 -11.56 -12.66 -20.14
C PRO A 138 -10.31 -12.40 -20.99
N ILE A 139 -9.24 -13.17 -20.72
CA ILE A 139 -7.97 -13.03 -21.45
C ILE A 139 -8.13 -13.29 -22.95
N ASN A 140 -8.97 -14.26 -23.32
CA ASN A 140 -9.24 -14.59 -24.74
C ASN A 140 -10.02 -13.50 -25.50
N GLU A 141 -10.60 -12.52 -24.81
CA GLU A 141 -11.24 -11.33 -25.38
C GLU A 141 -10.29 -10.12 -25.45
N GLN A 142 -9.09 -10.22 -24.90
CA GLN A 142 -8.08 -9.19 -24.95
C GLN A 142 -7.27 -9.27 -26.26
N SER A 143 -6.38 -8.30 -26.50
CA SER A 143 -5.55 -8.30 -27.71
C SER A 143 -4.71 -9.58 -27.81
N LYS A 144 -4.39 -10.01 -29.03
CA LYS A 144 -3.56 -11.19 -29.27
C LYS A 144 -2.19 -11.05 -28.58
N ASN A 145 -1.61 -9.85 -28.61
CA ASN A 145 -0.36 -9.53 -27.90
C ASN A 145 -0.48 -9.81 -26.40
N MET A 146 -1.60 -9.40 -25.76
CA MET A 146 -1.83 -9.69 -24.33
C MET A 146 -2.01 -11.17 -24.05
N GLN A 147 -2.79 -11.86 -24.89
CA GLN A 147 -2.96 -13.31 -24.78
C GLN A 147 -1.64 -14.06 -24.83
N ASP A 148 -0.74 -13.69 -25.76
CA ASP A 148 0.56 -14.31 -25.93
C ASP A 148 1.46 -14.08 -24.71
N LYS A 149 1.50 -12.86 -24.16
CA LYS A 149 2.25 -12.54 -22.93
C LYS A 149 1.76 -13.35 -21.72
N VAL A 150 0.44 -13.43 -21.53
CA VAL A 150 -0.17 -14.23 -20.47
C VAL A 150 0.17 -15.71 -20.65
N GLN A 151 0.07 -16.22 -21.88
CA GLN A 151 0.41 -17.61 -22.18
C GLN A 151 1.87 -17.93 -21.88
N ASP A 152 2.79 -17.00 -22.16
CA ASP A 152 4.22 -17.20 -21.85
C ASP A 152 4.49 -17.26 -20.34
N ILE A 153 3.77 -16.48 -19.53
CA ILE A 153 3.82 -16.60 -18.07
C ILE A 153 3.25 -17.96 -17.62
N ILE A 154 2.09 -18.36 -18.15
CA ILE A 154 1.47 -19.64 -17.79
C ILE A 154 2.40 -20.83 -18.07
N LYS A 155 3.14 -20.83 -19.19
CA LYS A 155 4.08 -21.90 -19.55
C LYS A 155 5.17 -22.14 -18.52
N ILE A 156 5.60 -21.13 -17.81
CA ILE A 156 6.65 -21.23 -16.78
C ILE A 156 6.10 -21.52 -15.38
N MET A 157 4.80 -21.35 -15.15
CA MET A 157 4.18 -21.60 -13.85
C MET A 157 4.17 -23.09 -13.49
N PRO A 158 4.37 -23.48 -12.22
CA PRO A 158 4.52 -24.88 -11.81
C PRO A 158 3.33 -25.80 -12.14
N PHE A 159 2.16 -25.22 -12.34
CA PHE A 159 0.92 -25.94 -12.59
C PHE A 159 0.36 -25.70 -14.01
N SER A 160 1.24 -25.44 -15.00
CA SER A 160 0.85 -25.21 -16.39
C SER A 160 0.04 -26.36 -17.02
N GLU A 161 0.16 -27.57 -16.47
CA GLU A 161 -0.63 -28.75 -16.90
C GLU A 161 -2.04 -28.79 -16.25
N ASN A 162 -2.33 -27.92 -15.31
CA ASN A 162 -3.63 -27.89 -14.63
C ASN A 162 -4.71 -27.38 -15.59
N LYS A 163 -5.78 -28.16 -15.80
CA LYS A 163 -6.91 -27.83 -16.69
C LYS A 163 -7.59 -26.48 -16.40
N PHE A 164 -7.32 -25.88 -15.24
CA PHE A 164 -7.86 -24.58 -14.83
C PHE A 164 -7.20 -23.38 -15.55
N PHE A 165 -6.01 -23.53 -16.15
CA PHE A 165 -5.27 -22.47 -16.83
C PHE A 165 -5.31 -22.56 -18.35
N LYS A 166 -6.38 -23.07 -18.91
CA LYS A 166 -6.64 -22.83 -20.31
C LYS A 166 -7.06 -21.37 -20.47
N LEU A 167 -6.57 -20.71 -21.55
CA LEU A 167 -7.11 -19.44 -22.01
C LEU A 167 -8.56 -19.67 -22.46
N ASP A 168 -9.42 -20.03 -21.52
CA ASP A 168 -10.84 -20.21 -21.76
C ASP A 168 -11.60 -18.93 -21.39
N ASN A 169 -12.90 -18.95 -21.63
CA ASN A 169 -13.80 -17.82 -21.44
C ASN A 169 -13.90 -17.36 -19.95
N ASN A 170 -13.31 -18.10 -19.01
CA ASN A 170 -13.43 -17.84 -17.57
C ASN A 170 -12.18 -17.18 -16.97
N LEU A 171 -11.02 -17.22 -17.65
CA LEU A 171 -9.80 -16.61 -17.14
C LEU A 171 -9.80 -15.10 -17.42
N SER A 172 -10.32 -14.30 -16.49
CA SER A 172 -10.21 -12.85 -16.53
C SER A 172 -8.81 -12.36 -16.13
N GLY A 173 -8.48 -11.10 -16.44
CA GLY A 173 -7.24 -10.49 -15.98
C GLY A 173 -7.10 -10.48 -14.45
N SER A 174 -8.23 -10.35 -13.73
CA SER A 174 -8.31 -10.47 -12.27
C SER A 174 -7.90 -11.85 -11.77
N LEU A 175 -8.52 -12.89 -12.32
CA LEU A 175 -8.25 -14.28 -11.93
C LEU A 175 -6.81 -14.67 -12.26
N PHE A 176 -6.31 -14.29 -13.45
CA PHE A 176 -4.92 -14.53 -13.82
C PHE A 176 -3.94 -13.90 -12.82
N ARG A 177 -4.14 -12.62 -12.48
CA ARG A 177 -3.30 -11.92 -11.50
C ARG A 177 -3.37 -12.56 -10.12
N GLY A 178 -4.57 -12.91 -9.66
CA GLY A 178 -4.79 -13.59 -8.38
C GLY A 178 -4.01 -14.89 -8.30
N GLU A 179 -4.11 -15.70 -9.34
CA GLU A 179 -3.41 -16.97 -9.39
C GLU A 179 -1.89 -16.81 -9.48
N LEU A 180 -1.39 -15.91 -10.33
CA LEU A 180 0.04 -15.63 -10.37
C LEU A 180 0.56 -15.21 -8.98
N THR A 181 -0.20 -14.40 -8.24
CA THR A 181 0.14 -14.00 -6.88
C THR A 181 0.21 -15.21 -5.93
N SER A 182 -0.76 -16.13 -6.01
CA SER A 182 -0.77 -17.36 -5.21
C SER A 182 0.40 -18.28 -5.55
N GLN A 183 0.77 -18.39 -6.83
CA GLN A 183 1.93 -19.18 -7.25
C GLN A 183 3.25 -18.56 -6.77
N VAL A 184 3.37 -17.24 -6.78
CA VAL A 184 4.52 -16.52 -6.19
C VAL A 184 4.62 -16.80 -4.70
N GLU A 185 3.52 -16.76 -3.96
CA GLU A 185 3.48 -17.07 -2.53
C GLU A 185 3.94 -18.51 -2.27
N ALA A 186 3.42 -19.49 -3.02
CA ALA A 186 3.84 -20.88 -2.91
C ALA A 186 5.33 -21.05 -3.21
N ALA A 187 5.87 -20.34 -4.21
CA ALA A 187 7.30 -20.35 -4.55
C ALA A 187 8.16 -19.74 -3.42
N ILE A 188 7.74 -18.63 -2.81
CA ILE A 188 8.42 -18.02 -1.66
C ILE A 188 8.49 -19.01 -0.49
N ASN A 189 7.39 -19.66 -0.14
CA ASN A 189 7.34 -20.65 0.91
C ASN A 189 8.26 -21.84 0.62
N LYS A 190 8.26 -22.35 -0.62
CA LYS A 190 9.17 -23.42 -1.03
C LYS A 190 10.64 -23.02 -0.93
N ILE A 191 11.00 -21.79 -1.30
CA ILE A 191 12.35 -21.24 -1.15
C ILE A 191 12.73 -21.16 0.34
N ALA A 192 11.81 -20.67 1.20
CA ALA A 192 12.04 -20.58 2.64
C ALA A 192 12.27 -21.94 3.28
N ASP A 193 11.43 -22.93 2.99
CA ASP A 193 11.55 -24.31 3.49
C ASP A 193 12.87 -24.95 3.03
N THR A 194 13.25 -24.72 1.79
CA THR A 194 14.50 -25.25 1.22
C THR A 194 15.72 -24.60 1.86
N ASN A 195 15.68 -23.29 2.13
CA ASN A 195 16.74 -22.60 2.88
C ASN A 195 16.90 -23.17 4.30
N VAL A 196 15.82 -23.48 4.99
CA VAL A 196 15.85 -24.15 6.30
C VAL A 196 16.49 -25.54 6.18
N MET A 197 16.20 -26.30 5.10
CA MET A 197 16.83 -27.60 4.86
C MET A 197 18.33 -27.49 4.61
N VAL A 198 18.77 -26.46 3.86
CA VAL A 198 20.21 -26.19 3.64
C VAL A 198 20.88 -25.82 4.95
N LEU A 199 20.30 -24.91 5.74
CA LEU A 199 20.83 -24.49 7.04
C LEU A 199 20.93 -25.65 8.05
N LYS A 200 19.97 -26.59 8.02
CA LYS A 200 19.99 -27.79 8.86
C LYS A 200 20.88 -28.93 8.29
N ALA A 201 21.73 -28.63 7.30
CA ALA A 201 22.60 -29.60 6.61
C ALA A 201 21.85 -30.78 5.98
N LYS A 202 20.55 -30.65 5.72
CA LYS A 202 19.73 -31.68 5.06
C LYS A 202 19.81 -31.64 3.53
N MET A 203 20.26 -30.51 2.96
CA MET A 203 20.44 -30.31 1.54
C MET A 203 21.70 -29.50 1.26
N SER A 204 22.52 -29.93 0.28
CA SER A 204 23.68 -29.15 -0.13
C SER A 204 23.25 -27.91 -0.97
N LYS A 205 24.05 -26.83 -0.93
CA LYS A 205 23.85 -25.65 -1.78
C LYS A 205 23.81 -26.03 -3.27
N THR A 206 24.59 -27.03 -3.69
CA THR A 206 24.59 -27.54 -5.06
C THR A 206 23.27 -28.23 -5.43
N ALA A 207 22.69 -29.01 -4.49
CA ALA A 207 21.40 -29.65 -4.71
C ALA A 207 20.27 -28.60 -4.78
N PHE A 208 20.33 -27.56 -3.96
CA PHE A 208 19.40 -26.42 -4.02
C PHE A 208 19.45 -25.71 -5.37
N ASN A 209 20.65 -25.38 -5.86
CA ASN A 209 20.79 -24.72 -7.16
C ASN A 209 20.27 -25.60 -8.31
N LYS A 210 20.55 -26.92 -8.27
CA LYS A 210 20.01 -27.87 -9.27
C LYS A 210 18.46 -27.93 -9.24
N MET A 211 17.85 -27.79 -8.07
CA MET A 211 16.40 -27.71 -7.96
C MET A 211 15.87 -26.44 -8.64
N LEU A 212 16.48 -25.29 -8.37
CA LEU A 212 16.11 -24.03 -9.02
C LEU A 212 16.22 -24.09 -10.54
N ASP A 213 17.27 -24.79 -11.07
CA ASP A 213 17.46 -24.94 -12.52
C ASP A 213 16.38 -25.79 -13.20
N ARG A 214 15.71 -26.66 -12.44
CA ARG A 214 14.60 -27.50 -12.93
C ARG A 214 13.24 -26.84 -12.81
N GLU A 215 13.13 -25.76 -12.04
CA GLU A 215 11.89 -25.04 -11.79
C GLU A 215 12.05 -23.57 -12.17
N PRO A 216 11.89 -23.22 -13.47
CA PRO A 216 12.15 -21.87 -14.00
C PRO A 216 11.39 -20.78 -13.24
N PHE A 217 10.15 -21.03 -12.84
CA PHE A 217 9.34 -20.07 -12.09
C PHE A 217 9.94 -19.77 -10.70
N ILE A 218 10.33 -20.81 -9.97
CA ILE A 218 10.99 -20.64 -8.66
C ILE A 218 12.30 -19.88 -8.80
N LYS A 219 13.06 -20.12 -9.86
CA LYS A 219 14.30 -19.41 -10.17
C LYS A 219 14.04 -17.91 -10.38
N ILE A 220 12.99 -17.54 -11.13
CA ILE A 220 12.58 -16.15 -11.34
C ILE A 220 12.17 -15.51 -10.01
N VAL A 221 11.29 -16.15 -9.24
CA VAL A 221 10.85 -15.63 -7.93
C VAL A 221 12.06 -15.45 -6.99
N ASN A 222 12.97 -16.41 -6.95
CA ASN A 222 14.18 -16.33 -6.11
C ASN A 222 15.12 -15.19 -6.53
N SER A 223 15.23 -14.87 -7.83
CA SER A 223 16.00 -13.71 -8.30
C SER A 223 15.39 -12.40 -7.80
N LYS A 224 14.06 -12.24 -7.89
CA LYS A 224 13.34 -11.06 -7.41
C LYS A 224 13.50 -10.86 -5.90
N ILE A 225 13.48 -11.92 -5.11
CA ILE A 225 13.73 -11.85 -3.66
C ILE A 225 15.17 -11.37 -3.37
N LYS A 226 16.17 -11.83 -4.15
CA LYS A 226 17.58 -11.47 -3.93
C LYS A 226 17.91 -10.03 -4.28
N ASP A 227 17.19 -9.43 -5.23
CA ASP A 227 17.39 -8.04 -5.64
C ASP A 227 16.90 -7.05 -4.58
N GLU A 228 16.12 -7.52 -3.59
CA GLU A 228 15.65 -6.69 -2.48
C GLU A 228 16.62 -6.76 -1.29
N LYS A 229 16.94 -5.57 -0.74
CA LYS A 229 17.86 -5.44 0.41
C LYS A 229 17.37 -6.10 1.71
N ASN A 230 16.11 -6.56 1.75
CA ASN A 230 15.44 -7.11 2.93
C ASN A 230 14.86 -8.51 2.68
N VAL A 231 15.72 -9.47 2.34
CA VAL A 231 15.32 -10.88 2.09
C VAL A 231 14.52 -11.46 3.26
N THR A 232 14.87 -11.13 4.50
CA THR A 232 14.16 -11.58 5.71
C THR A 232 12.71 -11.11 5.77
N GLY A 233 12.42 -9.89 5.28
CA GLY A 233 11.06 -9.36 5.24
C GLY A 233 10.14 -10.10 4.26
N TYR A 234 10.70 -10.58 3.14
CA TYR A 234 9.95 -11.37 2.14
C TYR A 234 9.59 -12.75 2.65
N ILE A 235 10.55 -13.43 3.26
CA ILE A 235 10.34 -14.78 3.84
C ILE A 235 9.43 -14.70 5.08
N GLY A 236 9.54 -13.62 5.87
CA GLY A 236 8.73 -13.41 7.06
C GLY A 236 7.28 -12.95 6.79
N ASN A 237 7.02 -12.36 5.62
CA ASN A 237 5.68 -11.89 5.20
C ASN A 237 5.43 -12.14 3.70
N PRO A 238 5.25 -13.41 3.28
CA PRO A 238 5.02 -13.74 1.88
C PRO A 238 3.75 -13.10 1.31
N LEU A 239 2.68 -12.98 2.12
CA LEU A 239 1.42 -12.34 1.71
C LEU A 239 1.59 -10.87 1.32
N GLY A 240 2.47 -10.12 1.99
CA GLY A 240 2.77 -8.72 1.67
C GLY A 240 3.64 -8.56 0.43
N SER A 241 4.47 -9.57 0.11
CA SER A 241 5.50 -9.50 -0.94
C SER A 241 5.03 -10.07 -2.28
N SER A 242 4.15 -11.08 -2.26
CA SER A 242 3.71 -11.79 -3.45
C SER A 242 3.06 -10.90 -4.52
N PRO A 243 2.19 -9.90 -4.18
CA PRO A 243 1.61 -9.03 -5.19
C PRO A 243 2.65 -8.14 -5.89
N LYS A 244 3.74 -7.75 -5.20
CA LYS A 244 4.84 -6.98 -5.79
C LYS A 244 5.60 -7.82 -6.79
N ILE A 245 6.06 -9.01 -6.39
CA ILE A 245 6.80 -9.94 -7.25
C ILE A 245 5.95 -10.35 -8.46
N ALA A 246 4.66 -10.63 -8.28
CA ALA A 246 3.75 -10.93 -9.38
C ALA A 246 3.67 -9.77 -10.40
N SER A 247 3.61 -8.51 -9.93
CA SER A 247 3.63 -7.34 -10.80
C SER A 247 4.95 -7.18 -11.55
N GLU A 248 6.08 -7.47 -10.91
CA GLU A 248 7.40 -7.45 -11.53
C GLU A 248 7.53 -8.55 -12.59
N ILE A 249 7.05 -9.76 -12.33
CA ILE A 249 7.02 -10.85 -13.33
C ILE A 249 6.17 -10.41 -14.53
N MET A 250 4.96 -9.89 -14.31
CA MET A 250 4.13 -9.39 -15.42
C MET A 250 4.87 -8.32 -16.23
N ASN A 251 5.56 -7.37 -15.57
CA ASN A 251 6.33 -6.33 -16.24
C ASN A 251 7.49 -6.89 -17.08
N ASP A 252 8.21 -7.90 -16.60
CA ASP A 252 9.29 -8.57 -17.32
C ASP A 252 8.79 -9.26 -18.60
N PHE A 253 7.56 -9.77 -18.59
CA PHE A 253 6.89 -10.35 -19.76
C PHE A 253 6.17 -9.29 -20.62
N GLY A 254 6.40 -8.00 -20.36
CA GLY A 254 5.87 -6.89 -21.16
C GLY A 254 4.43 -6.47 -20.84
N ILE A 255 3.83 -6.99 -19.76
CA ILE A 255 2.56 -6.50 -19.23
C ILE A 255 2.87 -5.32 -18.29
N LYS A 256 2.68 -4.09 -18.78
CA LYS A 256 3.13 -2.86 -18.11
C LYS A 256 2.24 -2.39 -16.99
N GLY A 257 1.06 -2.97 -16.85
CA GLY A 257 0.09 -2.57 -15.83
C GLY A 257 -1.26 -3.23 -16.02
N ILE A 258 -2.21 -2.72 -15.26
CA ILE A 258 -3.61 -3.16 -15.24
C ILE A 258 -4.50 -1.97 -15.55
N LYS A 259 -5.55 -2.18 -16.32
CA LYS A 259 -6.67 -1.25 -16.49
C LYS A 259 -7.97 -1.91 -16.05
N TYR A 260 -8.86 -1.14 -15.42
CA TYR A 260 -10.18 -1.60 -14.95
C TYR A 260 -11.17 -0.43 -14.86
N LYS A 261 -12.47 -0.74 -14.96
CA LYS A 261 -13.51 0.28 -14.82
C LYS A 261 -13.54 0.85 -13.41
N ALA A 262 -13.59 2.16 -13.30
CA ALA A 262 -13.77 2.86 -12.04
C ALA A 262 -15.19 2.58 -11.49
N GLY A 263 -15.30 2.35 -10.18
CA GLY A 263 -16.59 2.07 -9.54
C GLY A 263 -16.77 0.64 -9.05
N GLN A 264 -16.04 -0.34 -9.59
CA GLN A 264 -16.11 -1.73 -9.09
C GLN A 264 -15.45 -1.94 -7.72
N LEU A 265 -14.43 -1.11 -7.39
CA LEU A 265 -13.69 -1.19 -6.12
C LEU A 265 -13.93 0.02 -5.19
N THR A 266 -14.65 1.04 -5.65
CA THR A 266 -14.98 2.23 -4.86
C THR A 266 -16.46 2.22 -4.52
N SER A 267 -16.81 1.72 -3.35
CA SER A 267 -18.17 1.76 -2.83
C SER A 267 -18.68 3.20 -2.79
N GLY A 268 -19.60 3.56 -3.67
CA GLY A 268 -20.36 4.79 -3.64
C GLY A 268 -20.34 5.70 -4.87
N GLN A 269 -19.44 5.51 -5.84
CA GLN A 269 -19.54 6.19 -7.14
C GLN A 269 -20.12 5.25 -8.19
N LYS A 270 -21.34 5.53 -8.63
CA LYS A 270 -21.97 4.87 -9.77
C LYS A 270 -21.11 5.06 -11.01
N ASP A 271 -21.11 4.03 -11.85
CA ASP A 271 -20.45 3.91 -13.15
C ASP A 271 -20.21 5.27 -13.82
N SER A 272 -19.00 5.81 -13.64
CA SER A 272 -18.61 7.11 -14.20
C SER A 272 -18.08 6.99 -15.63
N GLY A 273 -18.03 5.77 -16.19
CA GLY A 273 -17.38 5.47 -17.46
C GLY A 273 -15.84 5.64 -17.43
N ALA A 274 -15.29 6.03 -16.28
CA ALA A 274 -13.86 6.27 -16.12
C ALA A 274 -13.07 4.96 -16.01
N THR A 275 -11.80 5.03 -16.38
CA THR A 275 -10.85 3.91 -16.28
C THR A 275 -9.79 4.22 -15.24
N ASN A 276 -9.52 3.25 -14.39
CA ASN A 276 -8.38 3.25 -13.47
C ASN A 276 -7.24 2.43 -14.06
N PHE A 277 -6.03 2.85 -13.71
CA PHE A 277 -4.78 2.22 -14.16
C PHE A 277 -3.90 1.93 -12.96
N VAL A 278 -3.22 0.78 -12.99
CA VAL A 278 -2.13 0.44 -12.07
C VAL A 278 -0.90 0.18 -12.93
N ILE A 279 0.09 1.04 -12.85
CA ILE A 279 1.32 0.96 -13.65
C ILE A 279 2.43 0.34 -12.79
N PHE A 280 3.13 -0.67 -13.32
CA PHE A 280 4.13 -1.43 -12.60
C PHE A 280 5.53 -0.81 -12.63
N ASP A 281 5.84 0.00 -13.65
CA ASP A 281 7.14 0.66 -13.83
C ASP A 281 6.94 2.19 -13.92
N ASP A 282 7.50 2.93 -12.96
CA ASP A 282 7.42 4.39 -12.90
C ASP A 282 8.17 5.10 -14.04
N LYS A 283 9.13 4.41 -14.70
CA LYS A 283 9.92 4.96 -15.81
C LYS A 283 9.07 5.28 -17.06
N ILE A 284 7.88 4.69 -17.16
CA ILE A 284 6.97 4.96 -18.28
C ILE A 284 5.98 6.10 -17.96
N ILE A 285 6.17 6.82 -16.85
CA ILE A 285 5.27 7.88 -16.40
C ILE A 285 5.98 9.22 -16.49
N ASP A 286 5.42 10.15 -17.29
CA ASP A 286 5.83 11.54 -17.30
C ASP A 286 4.87 12.39 -16.49
N VAL A 287 5.39 13.14 -15.53
CA VAL A 287 4.60 14.11 -14.76
C VAL A 287 4.46 15.38 -15.61
N MET A 288 3.25 15.62 -16.11
CA MET A 288 2.93 16.78 -16.96
C MET A 288 2.62 18.02 -16.13
N ALA A 289 1.86 17.87 -15.04
CA ALA A 289 1.50 18.97 -14.16
C ALA A 289 1.29 18.49 -12.73
N LYS A 290 1.46 19.42 -11.78
CA LYS A 290 1.27 19.19 -10.34
C LYS A 290 0.25 20.18 -9.79
N TYR A 291 -0.86 19.69 -9.27
CA TYR A 291 -1.93 20.50 -8.72
C TYR A 291 -1.97 20.38 -7.18
N GLY A 292 -1.92 21.52 -6.49
CA GLY A 292 -2.09 21.61 -5.04
C GLY A 292 -3.40 22.29 -4.67
N ILE A 293 -3.83 22.17 -3.42
CA ILE A 293 -5.05 22.84 -2.92
C ILE A 293 -4.84 24.36 -2.73
N VAL A 294 -3.60 24.83 -2.69
CA VAL A 294 -3.27 26.26 -2.53
C VAL A 294 -2.59 26.76 -3.80
N GLY A 295 -3.35 27.51 -4.59
CA GLY A 295 -2.88 28.37 -5.66
C GLY A 295 -2.38 27.64 -6.91
N ALA A 296 -3.07 27.82 -8.01
CA ALA A 296 -2.53 27.60 -9.33
C ALA A 296 -1.27 28.50 -9.49
N ILE A 297 -0.10 27.95 -9.30
CA ILE A 297 1.11 28.59 -9.83
C ILE A 297 1.06 28.31 -11.32
N GLY A 298 0.74 29.35 -12.10
CA GLY A 298 0.78 29.28 -13.54
C GLY A 298 2.16 28.81 -13.98
N VAL A 299 2.22 27.65 -14.58
CA VAL A 299 3.40 27.20 -15.32
C VAL A 299 3.38 28.02 -16.61
N SER A 300 4.16 29.09 -16.65
CA SER A 300 4.50 29.75 -17.89
C SER A 300 5.14 28.73 -18.82
N ALA A 301 4.52 28.55 -19.98
CA ALA A 301 5.05 27.73 -21.04
C ALA A 301 6.51 28.16 -21.34
N MET A 302 7.47 27.27 -21.13
CA MET A 302 8.73 27.37 -21.82
C MET A 302 8.48 26.92 -23.27
N GLN A 303 8.16 27.87 -24.13
CA GLN A 303 8.47 27.80 -25.55
C GLN A 303 9.92 28.24 -25.69
N GLY A 304 10.75 27.42 -26.34
CA GLY A 304 12.12 27.64 -26.65
C GLY A 304 12.72 26.36 -27.24
#